data_2cedcd14c1d4e7d4fb55b18f8a810eaf
#
_entry.id   2cedcd14c1d4e7d4fb55b18f8a810eaf
#
_cell.length_a   1.000
_cell.length_b   1.000
_cell.length_c   1.000
_cell.angle_alpha   90.00
_cell.angle_beta   90.00
_cell.angle_gamma   90.00
#
_symmetry.space_group_name_H-M   'P 1'
#
loop_
_entity.id
_entity.type
_entity.pdbx_description
1 polymer ?
#
loop_
_entity_poly.entity_id
_entity_poly.type
_entity_poly.pdbx_seq_one_letter_code
_entity_poly.pdbx_strand_id
1 'polypeptide(L)'
;MVSSPAKDVNVTSNNALIRPSELEERIPLSPQAEATVLEGRRQLESVLSGEDGRFAVIVGPCSIHDQPAALDYAARLKPLAEQIEDGLHRARRLLMEIAEAGLYSATEFLDPIVPQYVSDLVTWAAIGARTTESQTHRQMASGLSMPVGFKNGTDGDPQTAVDALVAAGTPQAFLGIDHDGQASVVETRGNKNCHLVMRGGRSGTNYDARSIATAQEALLKSQLTPHIVVDCSHGNSNKDHTRQHIAFQDVIGQRIGGNEHILGVMLESNINAGAQKLGSNPDELEYGVSITDSCIGWDETVNLLSWAYDNLPV
;
A
#
# COMPACT_ATOMS: atom_id res chain seq x y z
N MET A 1 -16.55 -29.20 24.48
CA MET A 1 -15.53 -28.49 25.30
C MET A 1 -16.27 -27.67 26.34
N VAL A 2 -15.92 -27.77 27.62
CA VAL A 2 -16.53 -26.95 28.69
C VAL A 2 -15.91 -25.57 28.55
N SER A 3 -16.71 -24.56 28.15
CA SER A 3 -16.24 -23.18 28.08
C SER A 3 -15.99 -22.69 29.51
N SER A 4 -14.78 -22.21 29.78
CA SER A 4 -14.46 -21.56 31.05
C SER A 4 -15.18 -20.20 31.10
N PRO A 5 -15.85 -19.84 32.23
CA PRO A 5 -16.45 -18.52 32.36
C PRO A 5 -15.45 -17.36 32.33
N ALA A 6 -14.14 -17.66 32.29
CA ALA A 6 -13.06 -16.68 32.17
C ALA A 6 -12.54 -16.52 30.75
N LYS A 7 -13.07 -17.27 29.75
CA LYS A 7 -12.57 -17.27 28.39
C LYS A 7 -13.72 -17.10 27.39
N ASP A 8 -13.47 -16.31 26.37
CA ASP A 8 -14.35 -16.11 25.20
C ASP A 8 -15.77 -15.57 25.56
N VAL A 9 -15.89 -14.86 26.68
CA VAL A 9 -17.17 -14.35 27.21
C VAL A 9 -17.93 -13.46 26.20
N ASN A 10 -17.21 -12.78 25.32
CA ASN A 10 -17.78 -11.89 24.31
C ASN A 10 -17.64 -12.45 22.88
N VAL A 11 -17.17 -13.68 22.73
CA VAL A 11 -17.05 -14.32 21.41
C VAL A 11 -18.35 -15.02 21.05
N THR A 12 -18.97 -14.62 19.95
CA THR A 12 -20.25 -15.18 19.48
C THR A 12 -20.06 -16.41 18.59
N SER A 13 -18.96 -16.50 17.88
CA SER A 13 -18.59 -17.66 17.05
C SER A 13 -17.08 -17.66 16.76
N ASN A 14 -16.54 -18.87 16.49
CA ASN A 14 -15.22 -19.10 15.94
C ASN A 14 -15.39 -19.99 14.70
N ASN A 15 -15.18 -19.41 13.52
CA ASN A 15 -15.20 -20.14 12.26
C ASN A 15 -13.77 -20.35 11.77
N ALA A 16 -13.44 -21.58 11.36
CA ALA A 16 -12.13 -21.85 10.78
C ALA A 16 -11.97 -21.11 9.44
N LEU A 17 -10.87 -20.43 9.27
CA LEU A 17 -10.49 -19.83 7.99
C LEU A 17 -9.87 -20.91 7.09
N ILE A 18 -10.04 -20.78 5.77
CA ILE A 18 -9.30 -21.58 4.79
C ILE A 18 -7.79 -21.40 5.02
N ARG A 19 -7.01 -22.45 4.82
CA ARG A 19 -5.54 -22.36 4.94
C ARG A 19 -4.95 -21.60 3.75
N PRO A 20 -3.83 -20.85 3.92
CA PRO A 20 -3.14 -20.21 2.80
C PRO A 20 -2.80 -21.18 1.66
N SER A 21 -2.22 -22.35 1.99
CA SER A 21 -1.92 -23.41 1.02
C SER A 21 -3.14 -23.86 0.22
N GLU A 22 -4.28 -24.02 0.88
CA GLU A 22 -5.53 -24.42 0.20
C GLU A 22 -6.06 -23.31 -0.72
N LEU A 23 -5.91 -22.03 -0.36
CA LEU A 23 -6.27 -20.92 -1.23
C LEU A 23 -5.36 -20.84 -2.45
N GLU A 24 -4.05 -21.04 -2.27
CA GLU A 24 -3.08 -21.07 -3.38
C GLU A 24 -3.30 -22.28 -4.31
N GLU A 25 -3.69 -23.44 -3.79
CA GLU A 25 -4.09 -24.58 -4.61
C GLU A 25 -5.34 -24.28 -5.46
N ARG A 26 -6.31 -23.53 -4.91
CA ARG A 26 -7.54 -23.14 -5.63
C ARG A 26 -7.31 -22.02 -6.64
N ILE A 27 -6.40 -21.11 -6.34
CA ILE A 27 -6.03 -19.94 -7.18
C ILE A 27 -4.52 -19.91 -7.26
N PRO A 28 -3.90 -20.77 -8.08
CA PRO A 28 -2.44 -20.83 -8.20
C PRO A 28 -1.87 -19.59 -8.85
N LEU A 29 -0.69 -19.18 -8.40
CA LEU A 29 0.10 -18.13 -9.04
C LEU A 29 0.46 -18.56 -10.46
N SER A 30 0.01 -17.83 -11.47
CA SER A 30 0.39 -18.13 -12.85
C SER A 30 1.84 -17.68 -13.13
N PRO A 31 2.57 -18.36 -14.04
CA PRO A 31 3.92 -17.94 -14.43
C PRO A 31 3.99 -16.49 -14.94
N GLN A 32 2.94 -16.00 -15.58
CA GLN A 32 2.85 -14.63 -16.07
C GLN A 32 2.72 -13.64 -14.89
N ALA A 33 1.85 -13.92 -13.92
CA ALA A 33 1.68 -13.09 -12.73
C ALA A 33 2.96 -13.06 -11.90
N GLU A 34 3.59 -14.22 -11.68
CA GLU A 34 4.88 -14.33 -10.97
C GLU A 34 5.95 -13.47 -11.62
N ALA A 35 6.12 -13.58 -12.94
CA ALA A 35 7.09 -12.79 -13.69
C ALA A 35 6.83 -11.28 -13.55
N THR A 36 5.56 -10.86 -13.61
CA THR A 36 5.17 -9.44 -13.45
C THR A 36 5.50 -8.93 -12.05
N VAL A 37 5.17 -9.69 -11.01
CA VAL A 37 5.45 -9.29 -9.61
C VAL A 37 6.94 -9.21 -9.34
N LEU A 38 7.71 -10.21 -9.75
CA LEU A 38 9.17 -10.24 -9.57
C LEU A 38 9.85 -9.07 -10.30
N GLU A 39 9.45 -8.78 -11.53
CA GLU A 39 9.98 -7.64 -12.29
C GLU A 39 9.60 -6.31 -11.62
N GLY A 40 8.34 -6.15 -11.17
CA GLY A 40 7.92 -4.95 -10.46
C GLY A 40 8.70 -4.70 -9.18
N ARG A 41 8.94 -5.75 -8.37
CA ARG A 41 9.78 -5.65 -7.15
C ARG A 41 11.20 -5.24 -7.50
N ARG A 42 11.82 -5.89 -8.48
CA ARG A 42 13.18 -5.58 -8.95
C ARG A 42 13.30 -4.12 -9.40
N GLN A 43 12.35 -3.61 -10.17
CA GLN A 43 12.35 -2.22 -10.64
C GLN A 43 12.21 -1.24 -9.47
N LEU A 44 11.30 -1.50 -8.54
CA LEU A 44 11.11 -0.64 -7.39
C LEU A 44 12.31 -0.66 -6.44
N GLU A 45 12.93 -1.82 -6.23
CA GLU A 45 14.18 -1.96 -5.46
C GLU A 45 15.32 -1.15 -6.09
N SER A 46 15.46 -1.16 -7.42
CA SER A 46 16.45 -0.33 -8.11
C SER A 46 16.18 1.17 -7.94
N VAL A 47 14.92 1.60 -7.94
CA VAL A 47 14.55 3.00 -7.62
C VAL A 47 14.90 3.33 -6.16
N LEU A 48 14.59 2.44 -5.22
CA LEU A 48 14.89 2.62 -3.80
C LEU A 48 16.41 2.64 -3.49
N SER A 49 17.20 1.88 -4.23
CA SER A 49 18.68 1.86 -4.09
C SER A 49 19.37 3.05 -4.77
N GLY A 50 18.64 3.82 -5.58
CA GLY A 50 19.19 4.91 -6.39
C GLY A 50 19.96 4.45 -7.63
N GLU A 51 19.92 3.15 -7.97
CA GLU A 51 20.49 2.63 -9.21
C GLU A 51 19.65 3.00 -10.45
N ASP A 52 18.37 3.28 -10.23
CA ASP A 52 17.41 3.68 -11.24
C ASP A 52 16.85 5.06 -10.89
N GLY A 53 17.05 6.03 -11.77
CA GLY A 53 16.61 7.42 -11.56
C GLY A 53 15.12 7.66 -11.78
N ARG A 54 14.36 6.63 -12.16
CA ARG A 54 12.91 6.73 -12.40
C ARG A 54 12.16 7.14 -11.13
N PHE A 55 10.97 7.69 -11.34
CA PHE A 55 10.08 8.14 -10.30
C PHE A 55 8.92 7.16 -10.16
N ALA A 56 8.63 6.68 -8.94
CA ALA A 56 7.55 5.75 -8.70
C ALA A 56 6.23 6.50 -8.47
N VAL A 57 5.15 6.06 -9.12
CA VAL A 57 3.80 6.56 -8.89
C VAL A 57 2.92 5.42 -8.43
N ILE A 58 2.37 5.53 -7.23
CA ILE A 58 1.40 4.59 -6.66
C ILE A 58 0.04 5.24 -6.76
N VAL A 59 -0.83 4.69 -7.60
CA VAL A 59 -2.13 5.28 -7.93
C VAL A 59 -3.21 4.22 -8.00
N GLY A 60 -4.36 4.49 -7.43
CA GLY A 60 -5.49 3.58 -7.48
C GLY A 60 -6.57 3.86 -6.44
N PRO A 61 -7.64 3.06 -6.44
CA PRO A 61 -8.73 3.16 -5.49
C PRO A 61 -8.25 2.99 -4.05
N CYS A 62 -8.76 3.83 -3.15
CA CYS A 62 -8.49 3.73 -1.71
C CYS A 62 -9.02 2.42 -1.12
N SER A 63 -10.11 1.89 -1.66
CA SER A 63 -10.68 0.61 -1.28
C SER A 63 -11.32 -0.10 -2.48
N ILE A 64 -11.30 -1.42 -2.45
CA ILE A 64 -11.93 -2.25 -3.49
C ILE A 64 -13.12 -2.97 -2.87
N HIS A 65 -14.32 -2.44 -3.10
CA HIS A 65 -15.60 -3.04 -2.71
C HIS A 65 -16.36 -3.58 -3.93
N ASP A 66 -16.02 -3.11 -5.12
CA ASP A 66 -16.56 -3.49 -6.41
C ASP A 66 -15.42 -4.05 -7.27
N GLN A 67 -15.38 -5.36 -7.45
CA GLN A 67 -14.34 -6.02 -8.25
C GLN A 67 -14.39 -5.61 -9.72
N PRO A 68 -15.56 -5.51 -10.39
CA PRO A 68 -15.69 -4.93 -11.71
C PRO A 68 -15.10 -3.52 -11.84
N ALA A 69 -15.38 -2.62 -10.89
CA ALA A 69 -14.81 -1.27 -10.91
C ALA A 69 -13.28 -1.26 -10.71
N ALA A 70 -12.76 -2.12 -9.85
CA ALA A 70 -11.32 -2.25 -9.65
C ALA A 70 -10.62 -2.82 -10.90
N LEU A 71 -11.21 -3.80 -11.55
CA LEU A 71 -10.71 -4.37 -12.81
C LEU A 71 -10.88 -3.39 -13.99
N ASP A 72 -11.96 -2.61 -14.05
CA ASP A 72 -12.13 -1.54 -15.04
C ASP A 72 -11.10 -0.41 -14.81
N TYR A 73 -10.78 -0.06 -13.57
CA TYR A 73 -9.68 0.84 -13.27
C TYR A 73 -8.33 0.25 -13.73
N ALA A 74 -8.04 -0.99 -13.35
CA ALA A 74 -6.86 -1.72 -13.82
C ALA A 74 -6.88 -1.89 -15.34
N ALA A 75 -8.05 -2.06 -15.93
CA ALA A 75 -8.30 -2.25 -17.34
C ALA A 75 -8.24 -0.97 -18.16
N ARG A 76 -8.55 0.17 -17.58
CA ARG A 76 -8.21 1.47 -18.18
C ARG A 76 -6.74 1.75 -18.06
N LEU A 77 -6.07 1.07 -17.14
CA LEU A 77 -4.63 0.94 -17.09
C LEU A 77 -4.13 -0.20 -18.03
N LYS A 78 -4.97 -1.21 -18.37
CA LYS A 78 -4.81 -2.25 -19.44
C LYS A 78 -6.04 -3.17 -19.56
N PRO A 79 -6.58 -3.63 -20.72
CA PRO A 79 -7.93 -4.23 -20.84
C PRO A 79 -8.16 -5.67 -20.38
N LEU A 80 -9.16 -5.86 -19.49
CA LEU A 80 -10.19 -6.89 -19.19
C LEU A 80 -9.90 -8.15 -18.37
N ALA A 81 -10.79 -8.52 -17.48
CA ALA A 81 -11.85 -9.09 -16.95
C ALA A 81 -12.30 -10.16 -16.01
N GLU A 82 -13.29 -10.44 -15.46
CA GLU A 82 -14.35 -11.32 -14.90
C GLU A 82 -14.13 -12.12 -13.61
N GLN A 83 -14.96 -11.96 -12.66
CA GLN A 83 -15.90 -12.31 -11.54
C GLN A 83 -15.69 -13.65 -10.79
N ILE A 84 -15.78 -13.83 -9.50
CA ILE A 84 -16.54 -13.65 -8.23
C ILE A 84 -16.23 -14.74 -7.18
N GLU A 85 -16.27 -14.44 -5.88
CA GLU A 85 -16.62 -15.07 -4.60
C GLU A 85 -15.54 -15.19 -3.52
N ASP A 86 -15.95 -14.79 -2.26
CA ASP A 86 -15.22 -14.77 -0.99
C ASP A 86 -14.01 -13.80 -0.89
N GLY A 87 -13.93 -13.03 0.21
CA GLY A 87 -13.01 -11.91 0.35
C GLY A 87 -11.53 -12.22 0.02
N LEU A 88 -10.94 -13.29 0.59
CA LEU A 88 -9.56 -13.70 0.30
C LEU A 88 -9.39 -14.28 -1.11
N HIS A 89 -10.36 -15.05 -1.58
CA HIS A 89 -10.39 -15.58 -2.96
C HIS A 89 -10.50 -14.43 -3.97
N ARG A 90 -11.36 -13.43 -3.69
CA ARG A 90 -11.48 -12.23 -4.54
C ARG A 90 -10.20 -11.41 -4.56
N ALA A 91 -9.60 -11.17 -3.38
CA ALA A 91 -8.37 -10.41 -3.28
C ALA A 91 -7.22 -11.08 -4.04
N ARG A 92 -7.02 -12.40 -3.83
CA ARG A 92 -5.96 -13.16 -4.51
C ARG A 92 -6.19 -13.21 -6.02
N ARG A 93 -7.45 -13.50 -6.46
CA ARG A 93 -7.81 -13.53 -7.88
C ARG A 93 -7.60 -12.17 -8.55
N LEU A 94 -8.07 -11.09 -7.93
CA LEU A 94 -7.90 -9.74 -8.45
C LEU A 94 -6.42 -9.35 -8.60
N LEU A 95 -5.60 -9.62 -7.59
CA LEU A 95 -4.16 -9.36 -7.66
C LEU A 95 -3.47 -10.17 -8.75
N MET A 96 -3.89 -11.42 -8.95
CA MET A 96 -3.38 -12.27 -10.03
C MET A 96 -3.76 -11.69 -11.41
N GLU A 97 -5.03 -11.30 -11.60
CA GLU A 97 -5.52 -10.72 -12.86
C GLU A 97 -4.83 -9.38 -13.18
N ILE A 98 -4.58 -8.54 -12.16
CA ILE A 98 -3.78 -7.30 -12.30
C ILE A 98 -2.35 -7.62 -12.75
N ALA A 99 -1.71 -8.61 -12.13
CA ALA A 99 -0.35 -9.02 -12.48
C ALA A 99 -0.29 -9.66 -13.88
N GLU A 100 -1.26 -10.48 -14.26
CA GLU A 100 -1.39 -11.05 -15.62
C GLU A 100 -1.61 -9.97 -16.68
N ALA A 101 -2.28 -8.86 -16.32
CA ALA A 101 -2.40 -7.68 -17.16
C ALA A 101 -1.08 -6.90 -17.32
N GLY A 102 -0.01 -7.29 -16.61
CA GLY A 102 1.30 -6.65 -16.64
C GLY A 102 1.35 -5.36 -15.81
N LEU A 103 0.50 -5.22 -14.80
CA LEU A 103 0.48 -4.09 -13.86
C LEU A 103 1.06 -4.51 -12.50
N TYR A 104 1.76 -3.57 -11.86
CA TYR A 104 2.36 -3.78 -10.55
C TYR A 104 1.34 -3.45 -9.45
N SER A 105 1.01 -4.45 -8.63
CA SER A 105 0.05 -4.29 -7.55
C SER A 105 0.66 -3.65 -6.31
N ALA A 106 -0.11 -2.78 -5.65
CA ALA A 106 0.21 -2.21 -4.36
C ALA A 106 -0.97 -2.42 -3.38
N THR A 107 -0.68 -2.60 -2.09
CA THR A 107 -1.72 -2.73 -1.05
C THR A 107 -1.27 -2.16 0.28
N GLU A 108 -2.21 -1.92 1.19
CA GLU A 108 -1.94 -1.69 2.62
C GLU A 108 -2.24 -2.99 3.39
N PHE A 109 -1.26 -3.52 4.12
CA PHE A 109 -1.50 -4.65 5.02
C PHE A 109 -2.02 -4.16 6.36
N LEU A 110 -3.26 -4.57 6.67
CA LEU A 110 -4.00 -4.13 7.85
C LEU A 110 -3.94 -5.11 9.02
N ASP A 111 -3.50 -6.34 8.76
CA ASP A 111 -3.35 -7.41 9.75
C ASP A 111 -2.17 -8.33 9.37
N PRO A 112 -1.60 -9.09 10.33
CA PRO A 112 -0.41 -9.89 10.09
C PRO A 112 -0.69 -11.27 9.45
N ILE A 113 -1.94 -11.62 9.17
CA ILE A 113 -2.35 -12.93 8.64
C ILE A 113 -2.55 -12.88 7.12
N VAL A 114 -3.22 -11.84 6.61
CA VAL A 114 -3.52 -11.65 5.17
C VAL A 114 -2.28 -11.76 4.27
N PRO A 115 -1.08 -11.29 4.65
CA PRO A 115 0.12 -11.49 3.83
C PRO A 115 0.39 -12.94 3.42
N GLN A 116 0.08 -13.92 4.28
CA GLN A 116 0.29 -15.34 3.97
C GLN A 116 -0.58 -15.84 2.79
N TYR A 117 -1.64 -15.11 2.46
CA TYR A 117 -2.57 -15.48 1.39
C TYR A 117 -2.29 -14.78 0.06
N VAL A 118 -1.64 -13.59 0.07
CA VAL A 118 -1.57 -12.73 -1.12
C VAL A 118 -0.21 -12.07 -1.34
N SER A 119 0.76 -12.20 -0.44
CA SER A 119 2.02 -11.45 -0.53
C SER A 119 2.87 -11.81 -1.75
N ASP A 120 2.73 -13.01 -2.28
CA ASP A 120 3.37 -13.47 -3.52
C ASP A 120 2.91 -12.68 -4.76
N LEU A 121 1.75 -12.04 -4.69
CA LEU A 121 1.13 -11.23 -5.75
C LEU A 121 1.31 -9.71 -5.58
N VAL A 122 1.99 -9.27 -4.50
CA VAL A 122 2.14 -7.85 -4.17
C VAL A 122 3.53 -7.35 -4.53
N THR A 123 3.61 -6.25 -5.28
CA THR A 123 4.86 -5.60 -5.68
C THR A 123 5.34 -4.59 -4.64
N TRP A 124 4.42 -3.85 -4.02
CA TRP A 124 4.68 -2.86 -2.99
C TRP A 124 3.61 -2.90 -1.90
N ALA A 125 4.01 -2.72 -0.64
CA ALA A 125 3.06 -2.68 0.47
C ALA A 125 3.21 -1.41 1.30
N ALA A 126 2.11 -0.95 1.90
CA ALA A 126 2.10 0.10 2.90
C ALA A 126 1.78 -0.45 4.30
N ILE A 127 2.35 0.20 5.32
CA ILE A 127 1.85 0.17 6.69
C ILE A 127 1.22 1.54 6.97
N GLY A 128 -0.06 1.54 7.32
CA GLY A 128 -0.85 2.74 7.49
C GLY A 128 -0.47 3.56 8.72
N ALA A 129 -0.84 4.84 8.72
CA ALA A 129 -0.52 5.77 9.81
C ALA A 129 -1.06 5.34 11.19
N ARG A 130 -2.15 4.57 11.22
CA ARG A 130 -2.75 4.05 12.46
C ARG A 130 -2.06 2.81 13.01
N THR A 131 -1.27 2.13 12.18
CA THR A 131 -0.61 0.86 12.48
C THR A 131 0.92 0.96 12.48
N THR A 132 1.50 2.09 12.10
CA THR A 132 2.95 2.34 12.11
C THR A 132 3.57 2.20 13.51
N GLU A 133 2.83 2.50 14.59
CA GLU A 133 3.27 2.27 15.97
C GLU A 133 3.19 0.81 16.41
N SER A 134 2.42 -0.01 15.70
CA SER A 134 2.15 -1.40 16.08
C SER A 134 3.40 -2.27 15.93
N GLN A 135 3.84 -2.88 17.05
CA GLN A 135 4.94 -3.84 17.06
C GLN A 135 4.69 -5.00 16.10
N THR A 136 3.45 -5.53 16.06
CA THR A 136 3.07 -6.63 15.18
C THR A 136 3.25 -6.29 13.70
N HIS A 137 2.88 -5.05 13.29
CA HIS A 137 3.04 -4.61 11.90
C HIS A 137 4.51 -4.37 11.53
N ARG A 138 5.33 -3.87 12.47
CA ARG A 138 6.79 -3.72 12.27
C ARG A 138 7.46 -5.08 12.11
N GLN A 139 7.08 -6.05 12.94
CA GLN A 139 7.57 -7.43 12.86
C GLN A 139 7.13 -8.10 11.55
N MET A 140 5.86 -8.00 11.18
CA MET A 140 5.35 -8.48 9.91
C MET A 140 6.14 -7.91 8.72
N ALA A 141 6.32 -6.58 8.68
CA ALA A 141 7.04 -5.90 7.61
C ALA A 141 8.49 -6.37 7.48
N SER A 142 9.14 -6.78 8.58
CA SER A 142 10.51 -7.32 8.56
C SER A 142 10.66 -8.62 7.77
N GLY A 143 9.56 -9.34 7.56
CA GLY A 143 9.53 -10.63 6.84
C GLY A 143 8.94 -10.54 5.43
N LEU A 144 8.36 -9.40 5.06
CA LEU A 144 7.75 -9.24 3.73
C LEU A 144 8.82 -9.22 2.62
N SER A 145 8.47 -9.79 1.48
CA SER A 145 9.38 -9.97 0.33
C SER A 145 9.42 -8.78 -0.62
N MET A 146 8.52 -7.81 -0.45
CA MET A 146 8.46 -6.60 -1.27
C MET A 146 8.94 -5.37 -0.49
N PRO A 147 9.26 -4.25 -1.17
CA PRO A 147 9.42 -2.95 -0.51
C PRO A 147 8.19 -2.54 0.28
N VAL A 148 8.40 -1.96 1.47
CA VAL A 148 7.33 -1.56 2.39
C VAL A 148 7.46 -0.08 2.77
N GLY A 149 6.43 0.69 2.46
CA GLY A 149 6.31 2.09 2.85
C GLY A 149 5.62 2.25 4.21
N PHE A 150 6.31 2.81 5.21
CA PHE A 150 5.70 3.16 6.48
C PHE A 150 5.18 4.60 6.44
N LYS A 151 3.87 4.78 6.57
CA LYS A 151 3.26 6.11 6.63
C LYS A 151 3.57 6.76 7.99
N ASN A 152 3.90 8.06 8.01
CA ASN A 152 4.03 8.80 9.26
C ASN A 152 2.74 8.73 10.10
N GLY A 153 2.86 8.96 11.40
CA GLY A 153 1.75 8.94 12.34
C GLY A 153 0.60 9.88 11.95
N THR A 154 -0.58 9.68 12.55
CA THR A 154 -1.78 10.51 12.26
C THR A 154 -1.66 11.95 12.70
N ASP A 155 -0.69 12.29 13.54
CA ASP A 155 -0.30 13.64 13.95
C ASP A 155 0.49 14.39 12.86
N GLY A 156 1.18 13.67 11.99
CA GLY A 156 2.03 14.22 10.92
C GLY A 156 3.53 14.09 11.20
N ASP A 157 3.93 13.61 12.40
CA ASP A 157 5.34 13.43 12.77
C ASP A 157 5.94 12.20 12.05
N PRO A 158 7.06 12.33 11.32
CA PRO A 158 7.73 11.22 10.68
C PRO A 158 8.50 10.31 11.67
N GLN A 159 8.80 10.74 12.90
CA GLN A 159 9.68 9.99 13.81
C GLN A 159 9.16 8.57 14.09
N THR A 160 7.87 8.43 14.33
CA THR A 160 7.25 7.10 14.55
C THR A 160 7.49 6.13 13.40
N ALA A 161 7.43 6.63 12.16
CA ALA A 161 7.71 5.81 10.98
C ALA A 161 9.21 5.54 10.83
N VAL A 162 10.08 6.49 11.15
CA VAL A 162 11.55 6.29 11.18
C VAL A 162 11.91 5.15 12.18
N ASP A 163 11.33 5.16 13.38
CA ASP A 163 11.53 4.09 14.37
C ASP A 163 11.02 2.75 13.86
N ALA A 164 9.90 2.76 13.12
CA ALA A 164 9.35 1.56 12.49
C ALA A 164 10.26 0.99 11.40
N LEU A 165 10.90 1.86 10.60
CA LEU A 165 11.88 1.47 9.59
C LEU A 165 13.10 0.78 10.21
N VAL A 166 13.63 1.33 11.31
CA VAL A 166 14.74 0.70 12.07
C VAL A 166 14.33 -0.69 12.54
N ALA A 167 13.16 -0.81 13.17
CA ALA A 167 12.66 -2.08 13.67
C ALA A 167 12.44 -3.11 12.55
N ALA A 168 11.74 -2.72 11.46
CA ALA A 168 11.46 -3.61 10.34
C ALA A 168 12.72 -3.97 9.53
N GLY A 169 13.73 -3.12 9.53
CA GLY A 169 15.04 -3.36 8.88
C GLY A 169 15.95 -4.35 9.61
N THR A 170 15.57 -4.82 10.81
CA THR A 170 16.35 -5.73 11.63
C THR A 170 15.70 -7.12 11.75
N PRO A 171 16.47 -8.20 12.04
CA PRO A 171 15.91 -9.52 12.29
C PRO A 171 14.89 -9.50 13.44
N GLN A 172 13.79 -10.21 13.27
CA GLN A 172 12.70 -10.32 14.24
C GLN A 172 12.30 -11.78 14.46
N ALA A 173 11.66 -12.05 15.61
CA ALA A 173 10.97 -13.30 15.88
C ALA A 173 9.62 -12.99 16.52
N PHE A 174 8.53 -13.55 15.99
CA PHE A 174 7.18 -13.26 16.46
C PHE A 174 6.21 -14.41 16.19
N LEU A 175 5.04 -14.35 16.85
CA LEU A 175 3.97 -15.32 16.61
C LEU A 175 3.18 -14.94 15.35
N GLY A 176 3.06 -15.88 14.42
CA GLY A 176 2.32 -15.76 13.19
C GLY A 176 1.66 -17.08 12.82
N ILE A 177 1.30 -17.21 11.55
CA ILE A 177 0.88 -18.49 10.96
C ILE A 177 1.87 -18.90 9.87
N ASP A 178 2.04 -20.21 9.70
CA ASP A 178 2.78 -20.76 8.56
C ASP A 178 1.89 -20.91 7.31
N HIS A 179 2.46 -21.48 6.26
CA HIS A 179 1.77 -21.71 4.98
C HIS A 179 0.57 -22.66 5.12
N ASP A 180 0.57 -23.55 6.10
CA ASP A 180 -0.53 -24.45 6.41
C ASP A 180 -1.56 -23.83 7.39
N GLY A 181 -1.41 -22.54 7.73
CA GLY A 181 -2.31 -21.81 8.62
C GLY A 181 -2.14 -22.19 10.10
N GLN A 182 -1.04 -22.89 10.47
CA GLN A 182 -0.78 -23.26 11.85
C GLN A 182 -0.03 -22.15 12.57
N ALA A 183 -0.38 -21.92 13.85
CA ALA A 183 0.34 -20.97 14.68
C ALA A 183 1.82 -21.38 14.80
N SER A 184 2.71 -20.48 14.46
CA SER A 184 4.15 -20.71 14.40
C SER A 184 4.96 -19.52 14.92
N VAL A 185 6.23 -19.76 15.25
CA VAL A 185 7.21 -18.69 15.46
C VAL A 185 7.83 -18.36 14.11
N VAL A 186 7.57 -17.14 13.63
CA VAL A 186 8.14 -16.62 12.39
C VAL A 186 9.44 -15.90 12.72
N GLU A 187 10.55 -16.35 12.12
CA GLU A 187 11.86 -15.68 12.21
C GLU A 187 12.18 -14.97 10.89
N THR A 188 12.63 -13.72 10.95
CA THR A 188 12.88 -12.88 9.78
C THR A 188 14.32 -12.37 9.75
N ARG A 189 14.75 -11.90 8.57
CA ARG A 189 16.10 -11.30 8.38
C ARG A 189 16.09 -9.77 8.48
N GLY A 190 14.91 -9.16 8.57
CA GLY A 190 14.71 -7.74 8.38
C GLY A 190 14.56 -7.38 6.89
N ASN A 191 13.67 -6.44 6.59
CA ASN A 191 13.42 -5.93 5.25
C ASN A 191 14.16 -4.60 5.05
N LYS A 192 15.23 -4.61 4.26
CA LYS A 192 16.07 -3.43 3.98
C LYS A 192 15.42 -2.44 3.01
N ASN A 193 14.37 -2.86 2.31
CA ASN A 193 13.63 -2.05 1.35
C ASN A 193 12.44 -1.30 1.98
N CYS A 194 12.43 -1.18 3.31
CA CYS A 194 11.48 -0.32 4.01
C CYS A 194 11.86 1.16 3.82
N HIS A 195 10.87 2.02 3.59
CA HIS A 195 11.06 3.46 3.38
C HIS A 195 9.92 4.29 3.97
N LEU A 196 10.15 5.59 4.11
CA LEU A 196 9.19 6.53 4.67
C LEU A 196 8.14 6.95 3.64
N VAL A 197 6.87 7.04 4.08
CA VAL A 197 5.78 7.66 3.32
C VAL A 197 5.23 8.85 4.10
N MET A 198 5.34 10.05 3.52
CA MET A 198 4.83 11.30 4.10
C MET A 198 3.39 11.51 3.63
N ARG A 199 2.42 11.53 4.58
CA ARG A 199 0.98 11.59 4.27
C ARG A 199 0.23 12.77 4.91
N GLY A 200 0.98 13.74 5.50
CA GLY A 200 0.37 14.77 6.34
C GLY A 200 -0.19 14.23 7.66
N GLY A 201 -0.86 15.07 8.40
CA GLY A 201 -1.45 14.68 9.68
C GLY A 201 -2.39 15.74 10.23
N ARG A 202 -2.75 15.59 11.51
CA ARG A 202 -3.60 16.59 12.22
C ARG A 202 -2.93 17.95 12.35
N SER A 203 -1.60 17.99 12.37
CA SER A 203 -0.80 19.23 12.40
C SER A 203 -0.76 19.96 11.04
N GLY A 204 -1.25 19.35 9.97
CA GLY A 204 -1.30 19.90 8.63
C GLY A 204 -0.63 19.03 7.58
N THR A 205 -0.35 19.64 6.43
CA THR A 205 0.39 19.02 5.33
C THR A 205 1.87 18.88 5.68
N ASN A 206 2.57 17.93 5.05
CA ASN A 206 4.01 17.72 5.24
C ASN A 206 4.77 17.37 3.95
N TYR A 207 4.20 17.77 2.79
CA TYR A 207 4.81 17.56 1.48
C TYR A 207 5.75 18.69 1.05
N ASP A 208 5.73 19.83 1.71
CA ASP A 208 6.57 20.98 1.38
C ASP A 208 8.07 20.70 1.60
N ALA A 209 8.94 21.45 0.91
CA ALA A 209 10.38 21.22 0.90
C ALA A 209 11.02 21.25 2.30
N ARG A 210 10.49 22.05 3.24
CA ARG A 210 11.00 22.09 4.61
C ARG A 210 10.64 20.83 5.39
N SER A 211 9.40 20.38 5.27
CA SER A 211 8.92 19.15 5.91
C SER A 211 9.68 17.92 5.38
N ILE A 212 9.88 17.86 4.07
CA ILE A 212 10.67 16.80 3.41
C ILE A 212 12.12 16.82 3.93
N ALA A 213 12.77 17.98 3.96
CA ALA A 213 14.15 18.09 4.48
C ALA A 213 14.26 17.65 5.95
N THR A 214 13.29 18.03 6.79
CA THR A 214 13.24 17.59 8.21
C THR A 214 13.13 16.07 8.32
N ALA A 215 12.28 15.44 7.50
CA ALA A 215 12.13 13.99 7.50
C ALA A 215 13.40 13.28 6.99
N GLN A 216 14.06 13.83 5.97
CA GLN A 216 15.35 13.33 5.48
C GLN A 216 16.44 13.40 6.54
N GLU A 217 16.50 14.49 7.32
CA GLU A 217 17.42 14.59 8.45
C GLU A 217 17.14 13.55 9.55
N ALA A 218 15.88 13.27 9.85
CA ALA A 218 15.50 12.24 10.82
C ALA A 218 15.94 10.83 10.37
N LEU A 219 15.76 10.53 9.09
CA LEU A 219 16.24 9.28 8.47
C LEU A 219 17.77 9.15 8.58
N LEU A 220 18.50 10.20 8.19
CA LEU A 220 19.97 10.21 8.25
C LEU A 220 20.51 10.06 9.69
N LYS A 221 19.88 10.72 10.68
CA LYS A 221 20.21 10.55 12.10
C LYS A 221 20.05 9.11 12.58
N SER A 222 19.09 8.38 12.00
CA SER A 222 18.84 6.97 12.27
C SER A 222 19.64 6.01 11.38
N GLN A 223 20.62 6.54 10.62
CA GLN A 223 21.47 5.76 9.69
C GLN A 223 20.68 5.07 8.59
N LEU A 224 19.53 5.63 8.19
CA LEU A 224 18.70 5.17 7.10
C LEU A 224 18.95 6.02 5.86
N THR A 225 18.69 5.44 4.68
CA THR A 225 18.70 6.19 3.43
C THR A 225 17.56 7.21 3.45
N PRO A 226 17.79 8.49 3.08
CA PRO A 226 16.80 9.55 3.20
C PRO A 226 15.72 9.52 2.10
N HIS A 227 15.30 8.33 1.71
CA HIS A 227 14.34 8.08 0.64
C HIS A 227 12.91 8.23 1.13
N ILE A 228 12.11 9.00 0.38
CA ILE A 228 10.73 9.37 0.75
C ILE A 228 9.81 9.14 -0.45
N VAL A 229 8.65 8.58 -0.18
CA VAL A 229 7.46 8.64 -1.05
C VAL A 229 6.47 9.61 -0.42
N VAL A 230 5.78 10.42 -1.21
CA VAL A 230 4.78 11.36 -0.71
C VAL A 230 3.39 10.93 -1.13
N ASP A 231 2.55 10.67 -0.14
CA ASP A 231 1.12 10.44 -0.31
C ASP A 231 0.43 11.80 -0.45
N CYS A 232 -0.06 12.11 -1.64
CA CYS A 232 -0.71 13.38 -1.98
C CYS A 232 -2.15 13.49 -1.47
N SER A 233 -2.70 12.40 -0.97
CA SER A 233 -4.03 12.33 -0.36
C SER A 233 -3.99 12.62 1.15
N HIS A 234 -4.96 12.13 1.90
CA HIS A 234 -5.05 12.16 3.36
C HIS A 234 -4.82 13.56 3.97
N GLY A 235 -3.86 13.70 4.87
CA GLY A 235 -3.50 14.98 5.50
C GLY A 235 -2.90 15.97 4.50
N ASN A 236 -2.21 15.50 3.48
CA ASN A 236 -1.60 16.34 2.46
C ASN A 236 -2.60 17.01 1.51
N SER A 237 -3.78 16.46 1.35
CA SER A 237 -4.91 17.09 0.65
C SER A 237 -5.96 17.67 1.62
N ASN A 238 -5.76 17.61 2.94
CA ASN A 238 -6.78 17.89 3.95
C ASN A 238 -8.04 17.02 3.78
N LYS A 239 -7.89 15.78 3.28
CA LYS A 239 -8.98 14.84 2.93
C LYS A 239 -9.93 15.34 1.84
N ASP A 240 -9.53 16.33 1.08
CA ASP A 240 -10.24 16.84 -0.09
C ASP A 240 -9.51 16.34 -1.35
N HIS A 241 -10.12 15.38 -2.07
CA HIS A 241 -9.51 14.79 -3.25
C HIS A 241 -9.18 15.82 -4.33
N THR A 242 -9.97 16.91 -4.44
CA THR A 242 -9.72 17.98 -5.40
C THR A 242 -8.42 18.75 -5.16
N ARG A 243 -7.75 18.51 -4.02
CA ARG A 243 -6.49 19.16 -3.64
C ARG A 243 -5.27 18.26 -3.80
N GLN A 244 -5.43 17.00 -4.20
CA GLN A 244 -4.29 16.10 -4.40
C GLN A 244 -3.30 16.63 -5.43
N HIS A 245 -3.79 17.31 -6.48
CA HIS A 245 -2.96 17.92 -7.51
C HIS A 245 -1.96 18.94 -6.96
N ILE A 246 -2.31 19.67 -5.88
CA ILE A 246 -1.44 20.70 -5.27
C ILE A 246 -0.20 20.02 -4.68
N ALA A 247 -0.40 18.99 -3.85
CA ALA A 247 0.69 18.23 -3.27
C ALA A 247 1.51 17.51 -4.37
N PHE A 248 0.84 16.92 -5.35
CA PHE A 248 1.46 16.23 -6.47
C PHE A 248 2.40 17.16 -7.25
N GLN A 249 1.93 18.34 -7.68
CA GLN A 249 2.72 19.28 -8.46
C GLN A 249 3.88 19.89 -7.67
N ASP A 250 3.70 20.17 -6.38
CA ASP A 250 4.76 20.65 -5.49
C ASP A 250 5.89 19.60 -5.38
N VAL A 251 5.54 18.36 -5.08
CA VAL A 251 6.51 17.25 -4.92
C VAL A 251 7.27 16.96 -6.22
N ILE A 252 6.58 16.92 -7.36
CA ILE A 252 7.21 16.79 -8.68
C ILE A 252 8.15 17.98 -8.94
N GLY A 253 7.72 19.21 -8.59
CA GLY A 253 8.56 20.41 -8.69
C GLY A 253 9.83 20.32 -7.85
N GLN A 254 9.76 19.76 -6.64
CA GLN A 254 10.93 19.51 -5.79
C GLN A 254 11.87 18.46 -6.43
N ARG A 255 11.33 17.41 -7.03
CA ARG A 255 12.14 16.40 -7.76
C ARG A 255 12.85 17.01 -8.96
N ILE A 256 12.15 17.83 -9.77
CA ILE A 256 12.73 18.59 -10.88
C ILE A 256 13.81 19.56 -10.38
N GLY A 257 13.60 20.17 -9.20
CA GLY A 257 14.54 21.05 -8.52
C GLY A 257 15.79 20.37 -7.93
N GLY A 258 15.93 19.04 -8.11
CA GLY A 258 17.13 18.26 -7.76
C GLY A 258 17.03 17.49 -6.43
N ASN A 259 15.87 17.37 -5.80
CA ASN A 259 15.72 16.50 -4.64
C ASN A 259 15.55 15.03 -5.08
N GLU A 260 16.66 14.36 -5.34
CA GLU A 260 16.69 12.98 -5.81
C GLU A 260 16.20 11.95 -4.79
N HIS A 261 16.08 12.33 -3.51
CA HIS A 261 15.60 11.44 -2.46
C HIS A 261 14.06 11.35 -2.38
N ILE A 262 13.34 12.15 -3.15
CA ILE A 262 11.90 11.96 -3.38
C ILE A 262 11.75 10.91 -4.49
N LEU A 263 11.43 9.68 -4.10
CA LEU A 263 11.40 8.55 -5.02
C LEU A 263 10.08 8.36 -5.76
N GLY A 264 9.01 8.90 -5.21
CA GLY A 264 7.69 8.74 -5.80
C GLY A 264 6.58 9.46 -5.05
N VAL A 265 5.38 9.34 -5.60
CA VAL A 265 4.13 9.84 -5.03
C VAL A 265 3.05 8.77 -4.98
N MET A 266 2.04 8.99 -4.13
CA MET A 266 0.79 8.23 -4.09
C MET A 266 -0.38 9.15 -4.38
N LEU A 267 -1.36 8.65 -5.13
CA LEU A 267 -2.64 9.30 -5.45
C LEU A 267 -3.79 8.34 -5.15
N GLU A 268 -4.79 8.79 -4.41
CA GLU A 268 -6.07 8.09 -4.32
C GLU A 268 -6.95 8.47 -5.51
N SER A 269 -7.14 7.52 -6.41
CA SER A 269 -7.81 7.68 -7.69
C SER A 269 -8.78 6.53 -7.94
N ASN A 270 -9.91 6.83 -8.59
CA ASN A 270 -10.89 5.82 -9.00
C ASN A 270 -11.44 6.19 -10.40
N ILE A 271 -12.39 5.40 -10.92
CA ILE A 271 -13.05 5.69 -12.19
C ILE A 271 -13.79 7.01 -12.12
N ASN A 272 -14.62 7.19 -11.09
CA ASN A 272 -15.35 8.42 -10.80
C ASN A 272 -14.80 9.09 -9.52
N ALA A 273 -14.82 10.42 -9.53
CA ALA A 273 -14.31 11.21 -8.40
C ALA A 273 -15.24 11.15 -7.18
N GLY A 274 -14.68 11.38 -5.99
CA GLY A 274 -15.44 11.54 -4.77
C GLY A 274 -15.41 10.31 -3.87
N ALA A 275 -16.36 10.28 -2.93
CA ALA A 275 -16.63 9.17 -2.04
C ALA A 275 -18.13 9.06 -1.75
N GLN A 276 -18.60 7.85 -1.50
CA GLN A 276 -19.96 7.54 -1.10
C GLN A 276 -19.98 6.74 0.21
N LYS A 277 -21.12 6.73 0.87
CA LYS A 277 -21.30 5.91 2.07
C LYS A 277 -21.75 4.50 1.71
N LEU A 278 -21.15 3.51 2.34
CA LEU A 278 -21.66 2.15 2.27
C LEU A 278 -23.02 2.11 2.99
N GLY A 279 -24.09 1.98 2.20
CA GLY A 279 -25.46 1.79 2.70
C GLY A 279 -25.73 0.35 3.13
N SER A 280 -26.99 0.06 3.46
CA SER A 280 -27.43 -1.30 3.77
C SER A 280 -27.59 -2.20 2.54
N ASN A 281 -27.66 -1.60 1.35
CA ASN A 281 -27.81 -2.30 0.06
C ASN A 281 -26.59 -1.97 -0.84
N PRO A 282 -25.69 -2.92 -1.09
CA PRO A 282 -24.56 -2.73 -1.99
C PRO A 282 -24.95 -2.42 -3.45
N ASP A 283 -26.12 -2.88 -3.90
CA ASP A 283 -26.59 -2.66 -5.28
C ASP A 283 -26.96 -1.19 -5.58
N GLU A 284 -27.06 -0.35 -4.54
CA GLU A 284 -27.32 1.07 -4.67
C GLU A 284 -26.04 1.92 -4.79
N LEU A 285 -24.87 1.28 -4.71
CA LEU A 285 -23.61 1.98 -4.81
C LEU A 285 -23.35 2.47 -6.23
N GLU A 286 -22.87 3.70 -6.33
CA GLU A 286 -22.45 4.32 -7.58
C GLU A 286 -21.15 3.65 -8.06
N TYR A 287 -21.16 3.15 -9.29
CA TYR A 287 -20.03 2.45 -9.90
C TYR A 287 -18.78 3.34 -9.96
N GLY A 288 -17.63 2.77 -9.55
CA GLY A 288 -16.35 3.46 -9.63
C GLY A 288 -16.17 4.64 -8.66
N VAL A 289 -17.05 4.81 -7.66
CA VAL A 289 -16.91 5.80 -6.58
C VAL A 289 -16.45 5.10 -5.30
N SER A 290 -15.45 5.68 -4.61
CA SER A 290 -14.90 5.12 -3.36
C SER A 290 -15.94 5.04 -2.24
N ILE A 291 -15.87 4.01 -1.40
CA ILE A 291 -16.67 3.88 -0.17
C ILE A 291 -15.86 4.22 1.11
N THR A 292 -14.63 4.67 0.95
CA THR A 292 -13.72 5.08 2.03
C THR A 292 -13.26 6.52 1.82
N ASP A 293 -11.98 6.78 1.67
CA ASP A 293 -11.48 8.13 1.41
C ASP A 293 -11.77 8.57 -0.04
N SER A 294 -11.95 9.88 -0.22
CA SER A 294 -12.38 10.47 -1.49
C SER A 294 -11.24 10.46 -2.50
N CYS A 295 -11.51 9.96 -3.71
CA CYS A 295 -10.55 9.79 -4.80
C CYS A 295 -10.72 10.87 -5.88
N ILE A 296 -9.64 11.19 -6.61
CA ILE A 296 -9.75 11.88 -7.90
C ILE A 296 -10.31 10.94 -8.96
N GLY A 297 -10.93 11.49 -9.99
CA GLY A 297 -11.46 10.72 -11.12
C GLY A 297 -10.39 10.35 -12.15
N TRP A 298 -10.76 9.48 -13.09
CA TRP A 298 -9.86 8.97 -14.13
C TRP A 298 -9.25 10.10 -14.98
N ASP A 299 -10.06 11.06 -15.44
CA ASP A 299 -9.57 12.13 -16.31
C ASP A 299 -8.52 13.02 -15.61
N GLU A 300 -8.73 13.34 -14.33
CA GLU A 300 -7.75 14.09 -13.54
C GLU A 300 -6.48 13.27 -13.34
N THR A 301 -6.61 11.96 -13.11
CA THR A 301 -5.46 11.05 -13.00
C THR A 301 -4.61 11.07 -14.27
N VAL A 302 -5.24 10.94 -15.44
CA VAL A 302 -4.55 11.01 -16.74
C VAL A 302 -3.82 12.35 -16.90
N ASN A 303 -4.49 13.45 -16.57
CA ASN A 303 -3.91 14.80 -16.69
C ASN A 303 -2.67 14.96 -15.79
N LEU A 304 -2.73 14.50 -14.53
CA LEU A 304 -1.61 14.60 -13.59
C LEU A 304 -0.44 13.73 -14.03
N LEU A 305 -0.69 12.49 -14.43
CA LEU A 305 0.36 11.56 -14.87
C LEU A 305 1.02 12.05 -16.16
N SER A 306 0.25 12.53 -17.13
CA SER A 306 0.78 13.10 -18.38
C SER A 306 1.63 14.34 -18.09
N TRP A 307 1.14 15.23 -17.22
CA TRP A 307 1.89 16.41 -16.82
C TRP A 307 3.22 16.04 -16.14
N ALA A 308 3.22 15.04 -15.25
CA ALA A 308 4.45 14.58 -14.61
C ALA A 308 5.43 13.97 -15.63
N TYR A 309 4.93 13.16 -16.55
CA TYR A 309 5.75 12.56 -17.62
C TYR A 309 6.45 13.61 -18.48
N ASP A 310 5.74 14.69 -18.83
CA ASP A 310 6.27 15.77 -19.68
C ASP A 310 7.31 16.65 -18.96
N ASN A 311 7.31 16.67 -17.61
CA ASN A 311 8.12 17.60 -16.82
C ASN A 311 9.25 16.93 -16.03
N LEU A 312 9.16 15.63 -15.70
CA LEU A 312 10.23 14.93 -15.01
C LEU A 312 11.44 14.72 -15.96
N PRO A 313 12.66 14.92 -15.48
CA PRO A 313 13.85 14.59 -16.29
C PRO A 313 13.92 13.08 -16.53
N VAL A 314 14.15 12.70 -17.78
CA VAL A 314 14.36 11.30 -18.20
C VAL A 314 15.77 10.85 -17.82
#